data_ab738a6eeaf04338bace89a8b8054620
#
_entry.id   ab738a6eeaf04338bace89a8b8054620
#
_cell.length_a   1.000
_cell.length_b   1.000
_cell.length_c   1.000
_cell.angle_alpha   90.00
_cell.angle_beta   90.00
_cell.angle_gamma   90.00
#
_symmetry.space_group_name_H-M   'P 1'
#
loop_
_entity.id
_entity.type
_entity.pdbx_description
1 polymer ?
#
loop_
_entity_poly.entity_id
_entity_poly.type
_entity_poly.pdbx_seq_one_letter_code
_entity_poly.pdbx_strand_id
1 'polypeptide(L)'
;MDVNNVVEVMNNFKGEGVMPVGVDTAIKALRPGARWEITVAGGEYIYHKWWHPDGLKPPTKKEIDDELEFQTKLQKYYQYAYSRCAEYPDGFEQLDMLWHAVNNGQELKSSDWFQSVKAVKEKYPKPEEPPPVKE
;
A
#
# COMPACT_ATOMS: atom_id res chain seq x y z
N MET A 1 8.31 -7.80 -5.82
CA MET A 1 8.21 -6.93 -4.61
C MET A 1 8.31 -7.83 -3.40
N ASP A 2 9.30 -7.61 -2.58
CA ASP A 2 9.51 -8.37 -1.34
C ASP A 2 8.32 -8.12 -0.39
N VAL A 3 7.85 -9.17 0.27
CA VAL A 3 6.75 -9.08 1.26
C VAL A 3 7.03 -8.06 2.38
N ASN A 4 8.29 -7.83 2.70
CA ASN A 4 8.72 -6.81 3.66
C ASN A 4 8.39 -5.39 3.19
N ASN A 5 8.46 -5.14 1.89
CA ASN A 5 8.13 -3.84 1.30
C ASN A 5 6.61 -3.55 1.34
N VAL A 6 5.78 -4.58 1.23
CA VAL A 6 4.32 -4.44 1.37
C VAL A 6 3.93 -4.08 2.80
N VAL A 7 4.56 -4.71 3.79
CA VAL A 7 4.31 -4.43 5.22
C VAL A 7 4.76 -3.02 5.59
N GLU A 8 5.91 -2.57 5.06
CA GLU A 8 6.40 -1.20 5.28
C GLU A 8 5.46 -0.15 4.67
N VAL A 9 5.01 -0.38 3.42
CA VAL A 9 4.01 0.45 2.76
C VAL A 9 2.71 0.49 3.56
N MET A 10 2.21 -0.65 4.03
CA MET A 10 0.99 -0.73 4.83
C MET A 10 1.12 -0.02 6.19
N ASN A 11 2.28 -0.10 6.84
CA ASN A 11 2.52 0.59 8.12
C ASN A 11 2.57 2.12 7.97
N ASN A 12 3.04 2.61 6.84
CA ASN A 12 3.09 4.05 6.55
C ASN A 12 1.72 4.65 6.21
N PHE A 13 0.72 3.83 5.89
CA PHE A 13 -0.63 4.26 5.48
C PHE A 13 -1.74 3.88 6.46
N LYS A 14 -1.40 3.61 7.72
CA LYS A 14 -2.40 3.41 8.78
C LYS A 14 -3.26 4.67 8.94
N GLY A 15 -4.43 4.66 8.31
CA GLY A 15 -5.44 5.70 8.47
C GLY A 15 -6.14 6.15 7.18
N GLU A 16 -5.58 5.92 6.00
CA GLU A 16 -6.17 6.40 4.74
C GLU A 16 -6.91 5.34 3.92
N GLY A 17 -6.85 4.07 4.30
CA GLY A 17 -7.61 2.98 3.68
C GLY A 17 -7.29 2.66 2.21
N VAL A 18 -6.38 3.41 1.58
CA VAL A 18 -6.03 3.30 0.15
C VAL A 18 -4.57 3.70 -0.06
N MET A 19 -3.87 3.00 -0.94
CA MET A 19 -2.52 3.39 -1.37
C MET A 19 -2.62 4.71 -2.18
N PRO A 20 -1.91 5.78 -1.81
CA PRO A 20 -1.95 7.03 -2.57
C PRO A 20 -1.30 6.84 -3.94
N VAL A 21 -1.98 7.35 -4.98
CA VAL A 21 -1.48 7.41 -6.34
C VAL A 21 -1.58 8.85 -6.83
N GLY A 22 -0.46 9.41 -7.24
CA GLY A 22 -0.39 10.78 -7.71
C GLY A 22 0.97 11.12 -8.32
N VAL A 23 1.09 12.31 -8.88
CA VAL A 23 2.32 12.77 -9.54
C VAL A 23 3.52 12.72 -8.59
N ASP A 24 3.33 13.10 -7.33
CA ASP A 24 4.40 13.05 -6.31
C ASP A 24 4.87 11.63 -6.05
N THR A 25 3.95 10.66 -5.95
CA THR A 25 4.31 9.26 -5.75
C THR A 25 5.02 8.68 -6.97
N ALA A 26 4.62 9.08 -8.17
CA ALA A 26 5.28 8.69 -9.41
C ALA A 26 6.71 9.25 -9.49
N ILE A 27 6.90 10.53 -9.19
CA ILE A 27 8.23 11.16 -9.20
C ILE A 27 9.16 10.51 -8.16
N LYS A 28 8.67 10.25 -6.94
CA LYS A 28 9.44 9.54 -5.90
C LYS A 28 9.89 8.15 -6.34
N ALA A 29 9.02 7.42 -7.04
CA ALA A 29 9.34 6.09 -7.54
C ALA A 29 10.36 6.11 -8.68
N LEU A 30 10.26 7.09 -9.59
CA LEU A 30 11.12 7.21 -10.77
C LEU A 30 12.48 7.84 -10.47
N ARG A 31 12.54 8.76 -9.51
CA ARG A 31 13.72 9.55 -9.13
C ARG A 31 13.84 9.64 -7.60
N PRO A 32 14.17 8.53 -6.91
CA PRO A 32 14.32 8.55 -5.46
C PRO A 32 15.35 9.60 -5.01
N GLY A 33 15.02 10.37 -3.98
CA GLY A 33 15.89 11.42 -3.45
C GLY A 33 15.76 12.78 -4.15
N ALA A 34 15.00 12.89 -5.23
CA ALA A 34 14.74 14.16 -5.89
C ALA A 34 13.95 15.14 -5.00
N ARG A 35 14.14 16.43 -5.27
CA ARG A 35 13.35 17.54 -4.73
C ARG A 35 12.78 18.34 -5.88
N TRP A 36 11.51 18.71 -5.81
CA TRP A 36 10.83 19.39 -6.91
C TRP A 36 9.76 20.35 -6.42
N GLU A 37 9.42 21.25 -7.30
CA GLU A 37 8.24 22.09 -7.25
C GLU A 37 7.59 22.00 -8.64
N ILE A 38 6.33 21.56 -8.69
CA ILE A 38 5.65 21.22 -9.94
C ILE A 38 4.23 21.77 -9.94
N THR A 39 3.74 22.17 -11.10
CA THR A 39 2.33 22.43 -11.37
C THR A 39 1.81 21.41 -12.37
N VAL A 40 0.63 20.89 -12.13
CA VAL A 40 -0.09 20.03 -13.06
C VAL A 40 -1.24 20.83 -13.65
N ALA A 41 -1.18 21.10 -14.93
CA ALA A 41 -2.17 21.91 -15.64
C ALA A 41 -2.38 21.39 -17.06
N GLY A 42 -3.65 21.23 -17.48
CA GLY A 42 -3.98 20.80 -18.84
C GLY A 42 -3.37 19.46 -19.26
N GLY A 43 -3.12 18.57 -18.31
CA GLY A 43 -2.46 17.29 -18.58
C GLY A 43 -0.94 17.37 -18.73
N GLU A 44 -0.34 18.55 -18.49
CA GLU A 44 1.09 18.77 -18.54
C GLU A 44 1.69 18.90 -17.13
N TYR A 45 2.96 18.49 -16.99
CA TYR A 45 3.74 18.57 -15.78
C TYR A 45 4.80 19.65 -15.92
N ILE A 46 4.60 20.78 -15.24
CA ILE A 46 5.45 21.97 -15.35
C ILE A 46 6.34 22.05 -14.12
N TYR A 47 7.64 21.74 -14.30
CA TYR A 47 8.62 21.85 -13.23
C TYR A 47 9.08 23.29 -13.06
N HIS A 48 8.92 23.85 -11.86
CA HIS A 48 9.43 25.15 -11.46
C HIS A 48 10.80 25.06 -10.82
N LYS A 49 11.02 23.98 -10.05
CA LYS A 49 12.30 23.63 -9.43
C LYS A 49 12.53 22.14 -9.56
N TRP A 50 13.79 21.79 -9.78
CA TRP A 50 14.24 20.40 -9.82
C TRP A 50 15.66 20.29 -9.28
N TRP A 51 15.87 19.29 -8.44
CA TRP A 51 17.18 18.89 -7.94
C TRP A 51 17.21 17.39 -7.69
N HIS A 52 18.32 16.75 -8.00
CA HIS A 52 18.56 15.34 -7.70
C HIS A 52 20.00 15.17 -7.23
N PRO A 53 20.30 14.32 -6.17
CA PRO A 53 21.67 14.15 -5.65
C PRO A 53 22.66 13.67 -6.72
N ASP A 54 22.22 12.83 -7.63
CA ASP A 54 23.05 12.26 -8.72
C ASP A 54 22.92 13.05 -10.04
N GLY A 55 22.32 14.21 -10.04
CA GLY A 55 22.17 15.06 -11.22
C GLY A 55 21.19 14.51 -12.29
N LEU A 56 20.33 13.56 -11.93
CA LEU A 56 19.35 13.03 -12.88
C LEU A 56 18.32 14.09 -13.27
N LYS A 57 17.91 14.06 -14.54
CA LYS A 57 16.87 14.95 -15.07
C LYS A 57 15.48 14.59 -14.52
N PRO A 58 14.54 15.56 -14.52
CA PRO A 58 13.15 15.29 -14.21
C PRO A 58 12.60 14.18 -15.10
N PRO A 59 11.67 13.34 -14.57
CA PRO A 59 10.96 12.39 -15.40
C PRO A 59 10.19 13.09 -16.50
N THR A 60 10.13 12.46 -17.66
CA THR A 60 9.29 12.91 -18.77
C THR A 60 7.81 12.68 -18.45
N LYS A 61 6.94 13.37 -19.20
CA LYS A 61 5.49 13.13 -19.10
C LYS A 61 5.14 11.67 -19.28
N LYS A 62 5.72 11.01 -20.28
CA LYS A 62 5.48 9.60 -20.55
C LYS A 62 5.90 8.71 -19.39
N GLU A 63 7.08 8.94 -18.81
CA GLU A 63 7.53 8.17 -17.62
C GLU A 63 6.57 8.34 -16.46
N ILE A 64 6.06 9.54 -16.19
CA ILE A 64 5.09 9.79 -15.12
C ILE A 64 3.76 9.11 -15.43
N ASP A 65 3.24 9.24 -16.64
CA ASP A 65 1.95 8.65 -17.02
C ASP A 65 2.01 7.10 -16.93
N ASP A 66 3.08 6.48 -17.42
CA ASP A 66 3.31 5.03 -17.33
C ASP A 66 3.40 4.58 -15.85
N GLU A 67 4.09 5.34 -15.02
CA GLU A 67 4.21 5.06 -13.59
C GLU A 67 2.87 5.17 -12.86
N LEU A 68 2.08 6.20 -13.16
CA LEU A 68 0.75 6.40 -12.59
C LEU A 68 -0.20 5.25 -12.98
N GLU A 69 -0.15 4.78 -14.22
CA GLU A 69 -0.92 3.62 -14.67
C GLU A 69 -0.52 2.37 -13.87
N PHE A 70 0.76 2.13 -13.70
CA PHE A 70 1.26 1.00 -12.93
C PHE A 70 0.86 1.08 -11.45
N GLN A 71 1.02 2.24 -10.80
CA GLN A 71 0.63 2.46 -9.41
C GLN A 71 -0.89 2.31 -9.22
N THR A 72 -1.70 2.71 -10.20
CA THR A 72 -3.15 2.52 -10.16
C THR A 72 -3.52 1.04 -10.21
N LYS A 73 -2.83 0.24 -11.03
CA LYS A 73 -3.02 -1.22 -11.07
C LYS A 73 -2.63 -1.87 -9.74
N LEU A 74 -1.52 -1.44 -9.13
CA LEU A 74 -1.11 -1.90 -7.80
C LEU A 74 -2.13 -1.52 -6.73
N GLN A 75 -2.61 -0.29 -6.72
CA GLN A 75 -3.62 0.19 -5.79
C GLN A 75 -4.87 -0.68 -5.85
N LYS A 76 -5.36 -0.96 -7.06
CA LYS A 76 -6.51 -1.82 -7.27
C LYS A 76 -6.27 -3.24 -6.77
N TYR A 77 -5.09 -3.79 -7.05
CA TYR A 77 -4.74 -5.14 -6.58
C TYR A 77 -4.71 -5.25 -5.06
N TYR A 78 -4.08 -4.28 -4.37
CA TYR A 78 -3.91 -4.31 -2.91
C TYR A 78 -5.11 -3.74 -2.13
N GLN A 79 -6.19 -3.34 -2.79
CA GLN A 79 -7.39 -2.80 -2.12
C GLN A 79 -7.93 -3.76 -1.05
N TYR A 80 -7.90 -5.07 -1.30
CA TYR A 80 -8.33 -6.07 -0.31
C TYR A 80 -7.51 -5.99 1.00
N ALA A 81 -6.22 -5.75 0.90
CA ALA A 81 -5.34 -5.68 2.06
C ALA A 81 -5.62 -4.43 2.91
N TYR A 82 -5.84 -3.28 2.26
CA TYR A 82 -6.23 -2.04 2.95
C TYR A 82 -7.59 -2.19 3.63
N SER A 83 -8.57 -2.76 2.93
CA SER A 83 -9.90 -3.03 3.49
C SER A 83 -9.84 -3.96 4.69
N ARG A 84 -9.01 -5.01 4.63
CA ARG A 84 -8.77 -5.91 5.77
C ARG A 84 -8.14 -5.16 6.96
N CYS A 85 -7.11 -4.34 6.72
CA CYS A 85 -6.44 -3.58 7.78
C CYS A 85 -7.40 -2.65 8.52
N ALA A 86 -8.36 -2.05 7.82
CA ALA A 86 -9.35 -1.17 8.42
C ALA A 86 -10.37 -1.91 9.32
N GLU A 87 -10.61 -3.21 9.07
CA GLU A 87 -11.62 -4.01 9.79
C GLU A 87 -11.05 -5.05 10.74
N TYR A 88 -9.75 -5.33 10.70
CA TYR A 88 -9.13 -6.20 11.70
C TYR A 88 -9.26 -5.59 13.10
N PRO A 89 -9.51 -6.40 14.13
CA PRO A 89 -9.34 -5.93 15.50
C PRO A 89 -7.96 -5.32 15.71
N ASP A 90 -7.84 -4.37 16.62
CA ASP A 90 -6.55 -3.77 16.97
C ASP A 90 -5.53 -4.85 17.37
N GLY A 91 -4.24 -4.61 17.11
CA GLY A 91 -3.19 -5.60 17.36
C GLY A 91 -3.11 -6.04 18.83
N PHE A 92 -3.31 -5.11 19.78
CA PHE A 92 -3.33 -5.43 21.20
C PHE A 92 -4.58 -6.23 21.57
N GLU A 93 -5.73 -5.90 21.01
CA GLU A 93 -6.97 -6.67 21.18
C GLU A 93 -6.82 -8.09 20.63
N GLN A 94 -6.19 -8.26 19.46
CA GLN A 94 -5.91 -9.58 18.90
C GLN A 94 -5.00 -10.42 19.81
N LEU A 95 -3.95 -9.82 20.38
CA LEU A 95 -3.04 -10.49 21.31
C LEU A 95 -3.75 -10.89 22.59
N ASP A 96 -4.64 -10.05 23.11
CA ASP A 96 -5.43 -10.38 24.31
C ASP A 96 -6.39 -11.54 24.05
N MET A 97 -7.13 -11.51 22.94
CA MET A 97 -8.00 -12.63 22.53
C MET A 97 -7.21 -13.93 22.36
N LEU A 98 -6.03 -13.87 21.74
CA LEU A 98 -5.17 -15.03 21.55
C LEU A 98 -4.65 -15.56 22.89
N TRP A 99 -4.21 -14.67 23.79
CA TRP A 99 -3.76 -15.05 25.13
C TRP A 99 -4.85 -15.79 25.89
N HIS A 100 -6.09 -15.27 25.90
CA HIS A 100 -7.24 -15.92 26.55
C HIS A 100 -7.55 -17.30 25.97
N ALA A 101 -7.51 -17.44 24.64
CA ALA A 101 -7.71 -18.73 23.99
C ALA A 101 -6.68 -19.77 24.42
N VAL A 102 -5.40 -19.37 24.45
CA VAL A 102 -4.29 -20.25 24.87
C VAL A 102 -4.40 -20.60 26.36
N ASN A 103 -4.64 -19.59 27.22
CA ASN A 103 -4.74 -19.75 28.67
C ASN A 103 -5.90 -20.70 29.06
N ASN A 104 -7.00 -20.67 28.32
CA ASN A 104 -8.17 -21.52 28.55
C ASN A 104 -8.06 -22.91 27.87
N GLY A 105 -6.95 -23.22 27.21
CA GLY A 105 -6.77 -24.45 26.46
C GLY A 105 -7.75 -24.64 25.29
N GLN A 106 -8.25 -23.52 24.73
CA GLN A 106 -9.22 -23.55 23.65
C GLN A 106 -8.52 -23.92 22.33
N GLU A 107 -9.23 -24.64 21.45
CA GLU A 107 -8.77 -24.82 20.07
C GLU A 107 -8.75 -23.50 19.36
N LEU A 108 -7.57 -23.12 18.80
CA LEU A 108 -7.37 -21.79 18.20
C LEU A 108 -8.34 -21.49 17.06
N LYS A 109 -8.67 -22.49 16.22
CA LYS A 109 -9.61 -22.29 15.09
C LYS A 109 -11.04 -21.98 15.54
N SER A 110 -11.44 -22.37 16.74
CA SER A 110 -12.74 -22.04 17.33
C SER A 110 -12.70 -20.78 18.21
N SER A 111 -11.53 -20.18 18.40
CA SER A 111 -11.37 -18.97 19.23
C SER A 111 -11.94 -17.73 18.57
N ASP A 112 -12.33 -16.76 19.39
CA ASP A 112 -12.83 -15.45 18.93
C ASP A 112 -11.80 -14.71 18.06
N TRP A 113 -10.51 -14.82 18.42
CA TRP A 113 -9.42 -14.28 17.61
C TRP A 113 -9.45 -14.84 16.18
N PHE A 114 -9.45 -16.17 16.05
CA PHE A 114 -9.41 -16.80 14.73
C PHE A 114 -10.67 -16.48 13.91
N GLN A 115 -11.83 -16.53 14.52
CA GLN A 115 -13.10 -16.29 13.84
C GLN A 115 -13.25 -14.83 13.39
N SER A 116 -12.84 -13.86 14.20
CA SER A 116 -12.87 -12.45 13.81
C SER A 116 -11.92 -12.12 12.65
N VAL A 117 -10.69 -12.66 12.68
CA VAL A 117 -9.73 -12.51 11.58
C VAL A 117 -10.21 -13.23 10.31
N LYS A 118 -10.75 -14.44 10.44
CA LYS A 118 -11.31 -15.22 9.33
C LYS A 118 -12.45 -14.48 8.65
N ALA A 119 -13.39 -13.92 9.40
CA ALA A 119 -14.52 -13.17 8.86
C ALA A 119 -14.08 -11.98 7.98
N VAL A 120 -13.07 -11.24 8.41
CA VAL A 120 -12.50 -10.13 7.63
C VAL A 120 -11.83 -10.64 6.34
N LYS A 121 -11.08 -11.74 6.42
CA LYS A 121 -10.43 -12.34 5.24
C LYS A 121 -11.42 -12.87 4.21
N GLU A 122 -12.53 -13.44 4.65
CA GLU A 122 -13.60 -13.92 3.78
C GLU A 122 -14.39 -12.78 3.13
N LYS A 123 -14.59 -11.67 3.86
CA LYS A 123 -15.23 -10.46 3.34
C LYS A 123 -14.41 -9.79 2.24
N TYR A 124 -13.09 -9.80 2.37
CA TYR A 124 -12.14 -9.21 1.42
C TYR A 124 -11.16 -10.27 0.90
N PRO A 125 -11.56 -11.11 -0.04
CA PRO A 125 -10.70 -12.17 -0.56
C PRO A 125 -9.49 -11.59 -1.29
N LYS A 126 -8.33 -12.25 -1.13
CA LYS A 126 -7.14 -11.92 -1.91
C LYS A 126 -7.39 -12.30 -3.37
N PRO A 127 -7.02 -11.44 -4.35
CA PRO A 127 -7.07 -11.82 -5.77
C PRO A 127 -6.27 -13.10 -6.05
N GLU A 128 -6.80 -13.96 -6.91
CA GLU A 128 -6.11 -15.20 -7.33
C GLU A 128 -4.94 -14.91 -8.26
N GLU A 129 -5.05 -13.83 -9.06
CA GLU A 129 -3.99 -13.39 -9.95
C GLU A 129 -2.79 -12.83 -9.17
N PRO A 130 -1.56 -12.96 -9.69
CA PRO A 130 -0.39 -12.35 -9.07
C PRO A 130 -0.45 -10.82 -9.15
N PRO A 131 0.27 -10.11 -8.25
CA PRO A 131 0.35 -8.66 -8.31
C PRO A 131 0.95 -8.18 -9.62
N PRO A 132 0.51 -7.01 -10.14
CA PRO A 132 1.12 -6.39 -11.31
C PRO A 132 2.62 -6.21 -11.14
N VAL A 133 3.38 -6.48 -12.20
CA VAL A 133 4.84 -6.24 -12.28
C VAL A 133 5.13 -5.22 -13.36
N LYS A 134 6.20 -4.46 -13.19
CA LYS A 134 6.70 -3.60 -14.27
C LYS A 134 7.36 -4.49 -15.34
N GLU A 135 6.99 -4.24 -16.59
CA GLU A 135 7.67 -4.82 -17.74
C GLU A 135 9.05 -4.19 -17.95
#